data_52aa7492e4dbc3c45fa4299d3f05add6
#
_entry.id   52aa7492e4dbc3c45fa4299d3f05add6
#
_cell.length_a   1.000
_cell.length_b   1.000
_cell.length_c   1.000
_cell.angle_alpha   90.00
_cell.angle_beta   90.00
_cell.angle_gamma   90.00
#
_symmetry.space_group_name_H-M   'P 1'
#
loop_
_entity.id
_entity.type
_entity.pdbx_description
1 polymer ?
#
loop_
_entity_poly.entity_id
_entity_poly.type
_entity_poly.pdbx_seq_one_letter_code
_entity_poly.pdbx_strand_id
1 'polypeptide(L)'
;MLYLIGLGLGDATDITVKGLRALRNCSRVYLEAYTSMLTVGKEALEEYYGKELILADRDLVEQEADEILRDANKTDVAFLVVGDPFGATTHSDLVLRAVHAGVPYQVIHNASIMNAIGCCGLQLYNFGETVSVVFWTDTWRPESFYDKICKNRSAGLHTLCLLDLKVKEQSVENMMRGKKIYEPPSFMSVSQAADQLVQIVERRREQGEELGVTEDTVCVGVARLGADDQKICTATLAQLVSCDLGAPLHSLIVPGKLHPLEVDMLRLHAHPDALRHLAIVDSS
;
A
#
# COMPACT_ATOMS: atom_id res chain seq x y z
N MET A 1 27.48 -1.90 8.75
CA MET A 1 26.55 -2.66 7.86
C MET A 1 25.23 -1.92 7.80
N LEU A 2 24.54 -1.90 6.65
CA LEU A 2 23.17 -1.40 6.50
C LEU A 2 22.18 -2.55 6.70
N TYR A 3 21.27 -2.42 7.64
CA TYR A 3 20.14 -3.33 7.82
C TYR A 3 18.86 -2.68 7.28
N LEU A 4 18.21 -3.33 6.31
CA LEU A 4 16.84 -2.95 5.89
C LEU A 4 15.87 -3.87 6.64
N ILE A 5 15.04 -3.31 7.50
CA ILE A 5 14.22 -4.07 8.45
C ILE A 5 12.75 -3.77 8.22
N GLY A 6 11.98 -4.80 7.88
CA GLY A 6 10.53 -4.71 7.79
C GLY A 6 9.89 -4.68 9.18
N LEU A 7 8.94 -3.76 9.37
CA LEU A 7 8.23 -3.57 10.64
C LEU A 7 6.91 -4.34 10.71
N GLY A 8 6.46 -4.95 9.62
CA GLY A 8 5.11 -5.50 9.54
C GLY A 8 4.05 -4.40 9.39
N LEU A 9 2.80 -4.68 9.71
CA LEU A 9 1.65 -3.88 9.31
C LEU A 9 0.82 -3.31 10.45
N GLY A 10 0.80 -3.94 11.61
CA GLY A 10 -0.08 -3.59 12.73
C GLY A 10 0.53 -2.56 13.67
N ASP A 11 1.37 -3.01 14.58
CA ASP A 11 1.97 -2.17 15.62
C ASP A 11 3.47 -2.46 15.83
N ALA A 12 4.05 -1.88 16.88
CA ALA A 12 5.47 -2.04 17.18
C ALA A 12 5.90 -3.50 17.46
N THR A 13 4.96 -4.37 17.83
CA THR A 13 5.25 -5.78 18.18
C THR A 13 5.34 -6.68 16.95
N ASP A 14 4.92 -6.21 15.78
CA ASP A 14 4.99 -6.96 14.52
C ASP A 14 6.42 -7.08 13.97
N ILE A 15 7.36 -6.31 14.49
CA ILE A 15 8.76 -6.49 14.13
C ILE A 15 9.22 -7.91 14.47
N THR A 16 10.00 -8.53 13.57
CA THR A 16 10.58 -9.83 13.88
C THR A 16 11.58 -9.73 15.03
N VAL A 17 11.73 -10.80 15.83
CA VAL A 17 12.76 -10.87 16.87
C VAL A 17 14.16 -10.61 16.29
N LYS A 18 14.41 -11.08 15.06
CA LYS A 18 15.68 -10.83 14.35
C LYS A 18 15.86 -9.34 14.04
N GLY A 19 14.81 -8.67 13.55
CA GLY A 19 14.81 -7.23 13.27
C GLY A 19 15.04 -6.40 14.53
N LEU A 20 14.34 -6.71 15.60
CA LEU A 20 14.49 -6.03 16.90
C LEU A 20 15.92 -6.14 17.46
N ARG A 21 16.50 -7.34 17.38
CA ARG A 21 17.90 -7.55 17.82
C ARG A 21 18.89 -6.75 16.98
N ALA A 22 18.70 -6.75 15.65
CA ALA A 22 19.58 -6.00 14.74
C ALA A 22 19.51 -4.49 15.03
N LEU A 23 18.30 -3.90 15.06
CA LEU A 23 18.15 -2.46 15.25
C LEU A 23 18.69 -1.98 16.61
N ARG A 24 18.56 -2.79 17.68
CA ARG A 24 19.08 -2.43 19.00
C ARG A 24 20.60 -2.30 19.05
N ASN A 25 21.30 -2.98 18.17
CA ASN A 25 22.76 -2.90 18.05
C ASN A 25 23.24 -1.79 17.10
N CYS A 26 22.33 -1.17 16.33
CA CYS A 26 22.69 -0.12 15.39
C CYS A 26 22.97 1.21 16.10
N SER A 27 23.94 1.95 15.57
CA SER A 27 24.31 3.29 16.06
C SER A 27 23.30 4.35 15.66
N ARG A 28 22.69 4.20 14.46
CA ARG A 28 21.65 5.08 13.92
C ARG A 28 20.52 4.22 13.39
N VAL A 29 19.28 4.68 13.62
CA VAL A 29 18.07 3.98 13.18
C VAL A 29 17.17 4.97 12.45
N TYR A 30 16.98 4.77 11.17
CA TYR A 30 16.10 5.57 10.33
C TYR A 30 14.74 4.91 10.22
N LEU A 31 13.67 5.71 10.28
CA LEU A 31 12.30 5.27 10.00
C LEU A 31 11.83 5.93 8.71
N GLU A 32 11.56 5.10 7.71
CA GLU A 32 10.95 5.55 6.45
C GLU A 32 9.55 6.09 6.72
N ALA A 33 9.25 7.26 6.16
CA ALA A 33 8.04 8.02 6.52
C ALA A 33 7.24 8.52 5.32
N TYR A 34 7.30 7.84 4.15
CA TYR A 34 6.62 8.34 2.94
C TYR A 34 5.95 7.29 2.06
N THR A 35 6.22 5.99 2.21
CA THR A 35 5.54 4.94 1.41
C THR A 35 4.39 4.28 2.15
N SER A 36 4.40 4.32 3.47
CA SER A 36 3.38 3.73 4.32
C SER A 36 3.40 4.37 5.71
N MET A 37 2.47 3.96 6.57
CA MET A 37 2.47 4.35 7.98
C MET A 37 1.96 3.20 8.84
N LEU A 38 2.49 3.08 10.05
CA LEU A 38 1.87 2.25 11.08
C LEU A 38 0.72 3.01 11.76
N THR A 39 -0.20 2.27 12.34
CA THR A 39 -1.29 2.83 13.15
C THR A 39 -0.79 3.49 14.43
N VAL A 40 0.43 3.14 14.85
CA VAL A 40 1.11 3.70 16.04
C VAL A 40 2.11 4.77 15.63
N GLY A 41 2.24 5.82 16.46
CA GLY A 41 3.19 6.90 16.22
C GLY A 41 4.65 6.53 16.47
N LYS A 42 5.56 7.43 16.05
CA LYS A 42 7.01 7.30 16.22
C LYS A 42 7.40 7.04 17.69
N GLU A 43 6.77 7.76 18.61
CA GLU A 43 7.05 7.70 20.04
C GLU A 43 6.80 6.30 20.63
N ALA A 44 5.71 5.64 20.20
CA ALA A 44 5.41 4.27 20.62
C ALA A 44 6.44 3.27 20.08
N LEU A 45 6.93 3.49 18.85
CA LEU A 45 8.00 2.68 18.28
C LEU A 45 9.31 2.87 19.06
N GLU A 46 9.69 4.10 19.37
CA GLU A 46 10.90 4.43 20.12
C GLU A 46 10.88 3.81 21.53
N GLU A 47 9.73 3.87 22.20
CA GLU A 47 9.53 3.25 23.52
C GLU A 47 9.72 1.73 23.44
N TYR A 48 9.07 1.07 22.49
CA TYR A 48 9.14 -0.39 22.37
C TYR A 48 10.52 -0.88 21.91
N TYR A 49 11.14 -0.20 20.95
CA TYR A 49 12.44 -0.59 20.42
C TYR A 49 13.60 -0.22 21.36
N GLY A 50 13.42 0.78 22.22
CA GLY A 50 14.47 1.33 23.06
C GLY A 50 15.53 2.08 22.28
N LYS A 51 15.14 2.75 21.19
CA LYS A 51 16.01 3.51 20.28
C LYS A 51 15.32 4.77 19.79
N GLU A 52 16.08 5.86 19.69
CA GLU A 52 15.66 7.06 18.98
C GLU A 52 15.60 6.78 17.48
N LEU A 53 14.54 7.24 16.82
CA LEU A 53 14.31 7.07 15.40
C LEU A 53 14.48 8.38 14.63
N ILE A 54 15.27 8.34 13.58
CA ILE A 54 15.46 9.47 12.66
C ILE A 54 14.45 9.30 11.51
N LEU A 55 13.54 10.25 11.35
CA LEU A 55 12.58 10.19 10.23
C LEU A 55 13.32 10.38 8.90
N ALA A 56 13.12 9.46 7.98
CA ALA A 56 13.64 9.49 6.63
C ALA A 56 12.49 9.76 5.64
N ASP A 57 12.41 10.99 5.16
CA ASP A 57 11.48 11.38 4.11
C ASP A 57 12.03 11.00 2.72
N ARG A 58 11.21 11.25 1.67
CA ARG A 58 11.58 10.91 0.30
C ARG A 58 12.88 11.59 -0.14
N ASP A 59 13.07 12.87 0.21
CA ASP A 59 14.25 13.63 -0.20
C ASP A 59 15.52 13.02 0.41
N LEU A 60 15.48 12.68 1.70
CA LEU A 60 16.62 12.03 2.36
C LEU A 60 16.96 10.69 1.71
N VAL A 61 15.96 9.87 1.40
CA VAL A 61 16.20 8.53 0.84
C VAL A 61 16.60 8.57 -0.63
N GLU A 62 15.94 9.38 -1.45
CA GLU A 62 16.14 9.41 -2.89
C GLU A 62 17.29 10.34 -3.33
N GLN A 63 17.50 11.47 -2.62
CA GLN A 63 18.48 12.49 -3.01
C GLN A 63 19.70 12.53 -2.08
N GLU A 64 19.53 12.28 -0.79
CA GLU A 64 20.56 12.41 0.23
C GLU A 64 20.92 11.07 0.89
N ALA A 65 20.79 9.95 0.16
CA ALA A 65 21.05 8.59 0.69
C ALA A 65 22.46 8.43 1.28
N ASP A 66 23.43 9.22 0.86
CA ASP A 66 24.79 9.24 1.41
C ASP A 66 24.79 9.56 2.91
N GLU A 67 23.81 10.33 3.40
CA GLU A 67 23.66 10.59 4.84
C GLU A 67 23.29 9.32 5.62
N ILE A 68 22.40 8.49 5.06
CA ILE A 68 22.03 7.20 5.64
C ILE A 68 23.24 6.26 5.63
N LEU A 69 23.99 6.25 4.52
CA LEU A 69 25.13 5.37 4.31
C LEU A 69 26.43 5.84 4.98
N ARG A 70 26.46 7.08 5.47
CA ARG A 70 27.65 7.66 6.13
C ARG A 70 28.16 6.73 7.24
N ASP A 71 29.42 6.35 7.16
CA ASP A 71 30.11 5.46 8.10
C ASP A 71 29.45 4.07 8.32
N ALA A 72 28.51 3.67 7.45
CA ALA A 72 27.84 2.36 7.56
C ALA A 72 28.78 1.18 7.22
N ASN A 73 29.97 1.45 6.72
CA ASN A 73 31.05 0.46 6.60
C ASN A 73 31.83 0.23 7.91
N LYS A 74 31.70 1.13 8.91
CA LYS A 74 32.37 1.07 10.20
C LYS A 74 31.42 0.77 11.35
N THR A 75 30.18 1.25 11.24
CA THR A 75 29.14 1.11 12.26
C THR A 75 27.88 0.55 11.64
N ASP A 76 27.01 -0.06 12.45
CA ASP A 76 25.75 -0.60 11.97
C ASP A 76 24.68 0.50 11.94
N VAL A 77 23.93 0.54 10.85
CA VAL A 77 22.83 1.48 10.59
C VAL A 77 21.60 0.68 10.20
N ALA A 78 20.44 0.98 10.79
CA ALA A 78 19.17 0.39 10.43
C ALA A 78 18.31 1.36 9.63
N PHE A 79 17.64 0.85 8.61
CA PHE A 79 16.60 1.52 7.83
C PHE A 79 15.31 0.71 7.97
N LEU A 80 14.36 1.27 8.73
CA LEU A 80 13.10 0.61 9.08
C LEU A 80 12.04 0.99 8.06
N VAL A 81 11.33 -0.02 7.56
CA VAL A 81 10.27 0.13 6.54
C VAL A 81 8.99 -0.52 7.05
N VAL A 82 7.88 0.20 7.04
CA VAL A 82 6.56 -0.38 7.32
C VAL A 82 6.25 -1.45 6.27
N GLY A 83 5.74 -2.58 6.70
CA GLY A 83 5.61 -3.76 5.85
C GLY A 83 6.95 -4.48 5.67
N ASP A 84 7.29 -4.79 4.43
CA ASP A 84 8.55 -5.41 4.02
C ASP A 84 9.40 -4.39 3.22
N PRO A 85 10.73 -4.40 3.34
CA PRO A 85 11.60 -3.46 2.63
C PRO A 85 11.42 -3.42 1.10
N PHE A 86 10.92 -4.50 0.50
CA PHE A 86 10.67 -4.61 -0.95
C PHE A 86 9.20 -4.77 -1.32
N GLY A 87 8.30 -4.82 -0.34
CA GLY A 87 6.87 -4.99 -0.56
C GLY A 87 6.18 -3.65 -0.83
N ALA A 88 5.91 -3.34 -2.09
CA ALA A 88 5.30 -2.07 -2.53
C ALA A 88 6.16 -0.82 -2.20
N THR A 89 7.48 -0.96 -2.34
CA THR A 89 8.47 0.09 -2.09
C THR A 89 9.45 0.24 -3.24
N THR A 90 10.30 1.28 -3.20
CA THR A 90 11.34 1.56 -4.19
C THR A 90 12.76 1.46 -3.61
N HIS A 91 12.94 0.77 -2.48
CA HIS A 91 14.20 0.76 -1.72
C HIS A 91 15.33 -0.07 -2.33
N SER A 92 15.11 -0.69 -3.50
CA SER A 92 16.19 -1.33 -4.28
C SER A 92 17.31 -0.36 -4.64
N ASP A 93 16.99 0.91 -4.87
CA ASP A 93 17.99 1.94 -5.16
C ASP A 93 18.94 2.17 -3.96
N LEU A 94 18.41 2.22 -2.74
CA LEU A 94 19.24 2.35 -1.53
C LEU A 94 20.20 1.18 -1.38
N VAL A 95 19.76 -0.04 -1.70
CA VAL A 95 20.64 -1.24 -1.70
C VAL A 95 21.76 -1.09 -2.74
N LEU A 96 21.42 -0.67 -3.97
CA LEU A 96 22.42 -0.46 -5.02
C LEU A 96 23.44 0.61 -4.63
N ARG A 97 23.00 1.71 -4.03
CA ARG A 97 23.89 2.76 -3.51
C ARG A 97 24.81 2.23 -2.41
N ALA A 98 24.29 1.42 -1.48
CA ALA A 98 25.11 0.77 -0.44
C ALA A 98 26.22 -0.11 -1.06
N VAL A 99 25.87 -0.93 -2.05
CA VAL A 99 26.83 -1.79 -2.77
C VAL A 99 27.91 -0.95 -3.46
N HIS A 100 27.53 0.10 -4.18
CA HIS A 100 28.47 1.00 -4.85
C HIS A 100 29.39 1.74 -3.86
N ALA A 101 28.90 2.06 -2.68
CA ALA A 101 29.67 2.67 -1.61
C ALA A 101 30.53 1.68 -0.80
N GLY A 102 30.53 0.39 -1.16
CA GLY A 102 31.24 -0.67 -0.43
C GLY A 102 30.67 -0.94 0.97
N VAL A 103 29.42 -0.61 1.20
CA VAL A 103 28.70 -0.86 2.45
C VAL A 103 28.01 -2.23 2.38
N PRO A 104 28.36 -3.20 3.22
CA PRO A 104 27.63 -4.46 3.29
C PRO A 104 26.21 -4.22 3.81
N TYR A 105 25.24 -4.97 3.30
CA TYR A 105 23.85 -4.85 3.69
C TYR A 105 23.22 -6.19 4.05
N GLN A 106 22.15 -6.15 4.84
CA GLN A 106 21.32 -7.30 5.14
C GLN A 106 19.84 -6.88 5.14
N VAL A 107 19.00 -7.69 4.51
CA VAL A 107 17.55 -7.52 4.53
C VAL A 107 16.92 -8.43 5.57
N ILE A 108 16.03 -7.87 6.39
CA ILE A 108 15.22 -8.62 7.35
C ILE A 108 13.75 -8.42 6.96
N HIS A 109 13.19 -9.43 6.32
CA HIS A 109 11.83 -9.42 5.78
C HIS A 109 10.75 -9.41 6.85
N ASN A 110 9.55 -8.98 6.43
CA ASN A 110 8.34 -9.04 7.24
C ASN A 110 7.11 -9.13 6.32
N ALA A 111 5.91 -9.17 6.91
CA ALA A 111 4.67 -9.10 6.16
C ALA A 111 4.48 -7.71 5.53
N SER A 112 3.96 -7.69 4.31
CA SER A 112 3.54 -6.48 3.59
C SER A 112 2.13 -6.65 3.02
N ILE A 113 1.55 -5.58 2.50
CA ILE A 113 0.26 -5.64 1.79
C ILE A 113 0.27 -6.69 0.67
N MET A 114 1.42 -6.91 0.01
CA MET A 114 1.57 -7.83 -1.11
C MET A 114 1.26 -9.29 -0.75
N ASN A 115 1.47 -9.69 0.50
CA ASN A 115 1.11 -11.03 0.97
C ASN A 115 -0.06 -11.03 1.96
N ALA A 116 -0.19 -9.99 2.79
CA ALA A 116 -1.27 -9.91 3.78
C ALA A 116 -2.66 -9.83 3.14
N ILE A 117 -2.74 -9.33 1.90
CA ILE A 117 -4.00 -9.23 1.16
C ILE A 117 -4.71 -10.59 0.99
N GLY A 118 -3.99 -11.69 1.08
CA GLY A 118 -4.58 -13.04 1.06
C GLY A 118 -5.62 -13.29 2.15
N CYS A 119 -5.63 -12.50 3.24
CA CYS A 119 -6.62 -12.62 4.32
C CYS A 119 -8.05 -12.27 3.86
N CYS A 120 -8.22 -11.56 2.73
CA CYS A 120 -9.55 -11.32 2.15
C CYS A 120 -10.17 -12.58 1.53
N GLY A 121 -9.40 -13.67 1.40
CA GLY A 121 -9.84 -14.94 0.87
C GLY A 121 -9.49 -15.23 -0.58
N LEU A 122 -8.93 -14.26 -1.28
CA LEU A 122 -8.44 -14.45 -2.64
C LEU A 122 -7.05 -15.09 -2.64
N GLN A 123 -6.85 -16.08 -3.50
CA GLN A 123 -5.60 -16.83 -3.57
C GLN A 123 -4.48 -15.96 -4.18
N LEU A 124 -3.39 -15.78 -3.44
CA LEU A 124 -2.26 -14.96 -3.89
C LEU A 124 -1.64 -15.43 -5.21
N TYR A 125 -1.73 -16.74 -5.52
CA TYR A 125 -1.26 -17.30 -6.79
C TYR A 125 -1.95 -16.74 -8.02
N ASN A 126 -3.17 -16.21 -7.86
CA ASN A 126 -4.03 -15.73 -8.95
C ASN A 126 -4.05 -14.21 -9.06
N PHE A 127 -3.14 -13.49 -8.40
CA PHE A 127 -2.97 -12.05 -8.57
C PHE A 127 -2.10 -11.76 -9.81
N GLY A 128 -2.53 -10.76 -10.60
CA GLY A 128 -1.79 -10.23 -11.74
C GLY A 128 -0.95 -9.00 -11.36
N GLU A 129 -0.77 -8.11 -12.35
CA GLU A 129 -0.03 -6.86 -12.13
C GLU A 129 -0.72 -6.01 -11.05
N THR A 130 0.05 -5.62 -10.02
CA THR A 130 -0.40 -4.64 -9.02
C THR A 130 -0.44 -3.25 -9.65
N VAL A 131 -1.50 -2.49 -9.40
CA VAL A 131 -1.67 -1.14 -9.93
C VAL A 131 -1.68 -0.10 -8.83
N SER A 132 -1.31 1.13 -9.18
CA SER A 132 -1.45 2.29 -8.30
C SER A 132 -2.59 3.16 -8.80
N VAL A 133 -3.54 3.46 -7.92
CA VAL A 133 -4.63 4.41 -8.17
C VAL A 133 -4.23 5.75 -7.57
N VAL A 134 -4.04 6.75 -8.43
CA VAL A 134 -3.54 8.07 -8.02
C VAL A 134 -4.68 9.06 -7.82
N PHE A 135 -4.49 10.03 -6.94
CA PHE A 135 -5.43 11.13 -6.79
C PHE A 135 -5.55 11.91 -8.10
N TRP A 136 -6.79 12.12 -8.53
CA TRP A 136 -7.08 13.03 -9.62
C TRP A 136 -7.03 14.49 -9.18
N THR A 137 -6.64 15.33 -10.12
CA THR A 137 -6.73 16.78 -10.01
C THR A 137 -7.71 17.31 -11.06
N ASP A 138 -7.99 18.60 -11.03
CA ASP A 138 -8.88 19.22 -12.05
C ASP A 138 -8.33 19.08 -13.46
N THR A 139 -7.00 19.06 -13.61
CA THR A 139 -6.30 19.06 -14.91
C THR A 139 -5.61 17.74 -15.25
N TRP A 140 -5.52 16.79 -14.32
CA TRP A 140 -4.80 15.54 -14.52
C TRP A 140 -5.58 14.36 -13.95
N ARG A 141 -6.13 13.55 -14.84
CA ARG A 141 -6.99 12.39 -14.52
C ARG A 141 -6.56 11.17 -15.31
N PRO A 142 -5.42 10.53 -14.95
CA PRO A 142 -4.96 9.33 -15.64
C PRO A 142 -5.89 8.15 -15.35
N GLU A 143 -6.01 7.25 -16.34
CA GLU A 143 -6.87 6.06 -16.28
C GLU A 143 -6.15 4.76 -16.61
N SER A 144 -4.84 4.81 -16.80
CA SER A 144 -4.05 3.64 -17.18
C SER A 144 -4.19 2.45 -16.22
N PHE A 145 -4.50 2.73 -14.95
CA PHE A 145 -4.77 1.67 -13.96
C PHE A 145 -6.05 0.88 -14.30
N TYR A 146 -7.07 1.53 -14.88
CA TYR A 146 -8.28 0.83 -15.32
C TYR A 146 -7.97 -0.18 -16.43
N ASP A 147 -7.19 0.19 -17.43
CA ASP A 147 -6.80 -0.70 -18.52
C ASP A 147 -6.01 -1.92 -18.01
N LYS A 148 -5.13 -1.72 -17.05
CA LYS A 148 -4.37 -2.81 -16.41
C LYS A 148 -5.27 -3.74 -15.60
N ILE A 149 -6.25 -3.20 -14.86
CA ILE A 149 -7.28 -3.99 -14.16
C ILE A 149 -8.05 -4.85 -15.16
N CYS A 150 -8.54 -4.25 -16.25
CA CYS A 150 -9.28 -4.97 -17.30
C CYS A 150 -8.42 -6.08 -17.94
N LYS A 151 -7.14 -5.81 -18.18
CA LYS A 151 -6.18 -6.80 -18.71
C LYS A 151 -6.01 -7.99 -17.75
N ASN A 152 -5.83 -7.73 -16.45
CA ASN A 152 -5.76 -8.79 -15.44
C ASN A 152 -7.05 -9.61 -15.44
N ARG A 153 -8.21 -8.96 -15.40
CA ARG A 153 -9.51 -9.64 -15.40
C ARG A 153 -9.73 -10.52 -16.63
N SER A 154 -9.36 -10.04 -17.82
CA SER A 154 -9.47 -10.83 -19.05
C SER A 154 -8.59 -12.09 -19.02
N ALA A 155 -7.49 -12.05 -18.29
CA ALA A 155 -6.63 -13.19 -18.03
C ALA A 155 -7.09 -14.05 -16.83
N GLY A 156 -8.21 -13.71 -16.18
CA GLY A 156 -8.73 -14.41 -15.01
C GLY A 156 -8.01 -14.06 -13.69
N LEU A 157 -7.18 -13.02 -13.70
CA LEU A 157 -6.33 -12.65 -12.54
C LEU A 157 -6.97 -11.55 -11.69
N HIS A 158 -6.73 -11.61 -10.37
CA HIS A 158 -7.11 -10.57 -9.43
C HIS A 158 -6.14 -9.39 -9.51
N THR A 159 -6.61 -8.19 -9.19
CA THR A 159 -5.77 -6.98 -9.16
C THR A 159 -5.75 -6.38 -7.77
N LEU A 160 -4.57 -6.25 -7.18
CA LEU A 160 -4.35 -5.40 -6.03
C LEU A 160 -4.16 -3.96 -6.51
N CYS A 161 -4.99 -3.05 -6.01
CA CYS A 161 -4.89 -1.63 -6.25
C CYS A 161 -4.33 -0.95 -5.00
N LEU A 162 -3.10 -0.48 -5.09
CA LEU A 162 -2.48 0.38 -4.09
C LEU A 162 -3.04 1.78 -4.24
N LEU A 163 -3.54 2.35 -3.15
CA LEU A 163 -4.20 3.65 -3.15
C LEU A 163 -3.19 4.74 -2.78
N ASP A 164 -3.30 5.87 -3.47
CA ASP A 164 -2.36 6.99 -3.33
C ASP A 164 -2.35 7.56 -1.91
N LEU A 165 -1.19 8.01 -1.50
CA LEU A 165 -0.99 8.73 -0.27
C LEU A 165 -0.06 9.92 -0.52
N LYS A 166 -0.36 11.05 0.11
CA LYS A 166 0.40 12.29 0.00
C LYS A 166 0.88 12.69 1.37
N VAL A 167 2.18 12.61 1.57
CA VAL A 167 2.85 12.99 2.82
C VAL A 167 3.88 14.05 2.50
N LYS A 168 3.87 15.16 3.27
CA LYS A 168 4.82 16.26 3.11
C LYS A 168 4.78 16.91 1.72
N GLU A 169 3.58 17.07 1.15
CA GLU A 169 3.39 17.83 -0.10
C GLU A 169 3.22 19.32 0.17
N GLN A 170 3.61 20.13 -0.81
CA GLN A 170 3.45 21.59 -0.77
C GLN A 170 2.40 22.01 -1.79
N SER A 171 1.60 23.03 -1.44
CA SER A 171 0.78 23.69 -2.46
C SER A 171 1.68 24.38 -3.51
N VAL A 172 1.18 24.47 -4.74
CA VAL A 172 1.90 25.16 -5.84
C VAL A 172 2.28 26.58 -5.43
N GLU A 173 1.40 27.27 -4.70
CA GLU A 173 1.65 28.63 -4.20
C GLU A 173 2.81 28.69 -3.20
N ASN A 174 2.86 27.76 -2.25
CA ASN A 174 3.95 27.70 -1.26
C ASN A 174 5.28 27.29 -1.92
N MET A 175 5.23 26.38 -2.90
CA MET A 175 6.39 25.96 -3.68
C MET A 175 6.95 27.13 -4.49
N MET A 176 6.10 27.88 -5.21
CA MET A 176 6.52 29.08 -5.98
C MET A 176 7.10 30.19 -5.10
N ARG A 177 6.64 30.30 -3.85
CA ARG A 177 7.15 31.27 -2.87
C ARG A 177 8.36 30.78 -2.08
N GLY A 178 8.87 29.59 -2.35
CA GLY A 178 9.99 28.97 -1.62
C GLY A 178 9.70 28.72 -0.13
N LYS A 179 8.41 28.67 0.25
CA LYS A 179 8.00 28.43 1.64
C LYS A 179 7.88 26.93 1.90
N LYS A 180 8.60 26.40 2.88
CA LYS A 180 8.49 24.99 3.34
C LYS A 180 7.26 24.80 4.24
N ILE A 181 6.07 25.10 3.71
CA ILE A 181 4.78 24.84 4.37
C ILE A 181 4.17 23.65 3.67
N TYR A 182 3.93 22.58 4.45
CA TYR A 182 3.41 21.31 3.95
C TYR A 182 1.91 21.19 4.21
N GLU A 183 1.21 20.60 3.24
CA GLU A 183 -0.19 20.22 3.39
C GLU A 183 -0.31 19.06 4.40
N PRO A 184 -1.44 18.94 5.11
CA PRO A 184 -1.72 17.77 5.93
C PRO A 184 -1.62 16.47 5.10
N PRO A 185 -1.17 15.35 5.68
CA PRO A 185 -1.18 14.07 4.98
C PRO A 185 -2.57 13.71 4.47
N SER A 186 -2.63 13.22 3.24
CA SER A 186 -3.85 12.75 2.58
C SER A 186 -3.70 11.30 2.15
N PHE A 187 -4.71 10.49 2.44
CA PHE A 187 -4.72 9.06 2.14
C PHE A 187 -5.99 8.73 1.37
N MET A 188 -5.82 8.13 0.18
CA MET A 188 -6.98 7.74 -0.62
C MET A 188 -7.76 6.62 0.07
N SER A 189 -9.06 6.80 0.22
CA SER A 189 -9.97 5.77 0.71
C SER A 189 -10.43 4.84 -0.40
N VAL A 190 -10.93 3.66 -0.02
CA VAL A 190 -11.61 2.74 -0.95
C VAL A 190 -12.78 3.43 -1.64
N SER A 191 -13.55 4.23 -0.91
CA SER A 191 -14.66 5.01 -1.47
C SER A 191 -14.22 5.96 -2.58
N GLN A 192 -13.13 6.70 -2.39
CA GLN A 192 -12.57 7.60 -3.41
C GLN A 192 -12.06 6.84 -4.63
N ALA A 193 -11.38 5.71 -4.43
CA ALA A 193 -10.89 4.88 -5.52
C ALA A 193 -12.04 4.26 -6.33
N ALA A 194 -13.09 3.79 -5.64
CA ALA A 194 -14.30 3.27 -6.27
C ALA A 194 -15.01 4.35 -7.08
N ASP A 195 -15.13 5.57 -6.55
CA ASP A 195 -15.74 6.70 -7.26
C ASP A 195 -14.98 7.03 -8.55
N GLN A 196 -13.65 7.08 -8.52
CA GLN A 196 -12.84 7.28 -9.72
C GLN A 196 -13.08 6.18 -10.77
N LEU A 197 -13.13 4.91 -10.35
CA LEU A 197 -13.41 3.79 -11.25
C LEU A 197 -14.81 3.87 -11.85
N VAL A 198 -15.83 4.24 -11.08
CA VAL A 198 -17.20 4.43 -11.58
C VAL A 198 -17.25 5.55 -12.61
N GLN A 199 -16.61 6.69 -12.36
CA GLN A 199 -16.53 7.79 -13.34
C GLN A 199 -15.85 7.35 -14.64
N ILE A 200 -14.81 6.51 -14.57
CA ILE A 200 -14.18 5.94 -15.79
C ILE A 200 -15.16 5.04 -16.54
N VAL A 201 -15.85 4.16 -15.82
CA VAL A 201 -16.84 3.23 -16.41
C VAL A 201 -17.94 4.00 -17.13
N GLU A 202 -18.54 5.02 -16.49
CA GLU A 202 -19.58 5.86 -17.08
C GLU A 202 -19.10 6.55 -18.35
N ARG A 203 -17.94 7.20 -18.30
CA ARG A 203 -17.37 7.91 -19.44
C ARG A 203 -17.07 6.97 -20.61
N ARG A 204 -16.45 5.81 -20.36
CA ARG A 204 -16.12 4.84 -21.41
C ARG A 204 -17.37 4.20 -22.02
N ARG A 205 -18.41 3.99 -21.20
CA ARG A 205 -19.72 3.54 -21.69
C ARG A 205 -20.34 4.55 -22.65
N GLU A 206 -20.28 5.86 -22.36
CA GLU A 206 -20.75 6.91 -23.25
C GLU A 206 -19.97 6.95 -24.57
N GLN A 207 -18.70 6.54 -24.55
CA GLN A 207 -17.86 6.41 -25.75
C GLN A 207 -18.10 5.11 -26.53
N GLY A 208 -18.97 4.22 -26.03
CA GLY A 208 -19.28 2.93 -26.66
C GLY A 208 -18.19 1.87 -26.54
N GLU A 209 -17.28 2.02 -25.56
CA GLU A 209 -16.23 1.04 -25.31
C GLU A 209 -16.77 -0.21 -24.63
N GLU A 210 -16.13 -1.36 -24.88
CA GLU A 210 -16.37 -2.59 -24.12
C GLU A 210 -15.77 -2.46 -22.71
N LEU A 211 -16.56 -2.80 -21.68
CA LEU A 211 -16.17 -2.60 -20.29
C LEU A 211 -15.73 -3.92 -19.66
N GLY A 212 -14.47 -3.98 -19.21
CA GLY A 212 -13.94 -5.11 -18.44
C GLY A 212 -14.31 -5.04 -16.95
N VAL A 213 -14.67 -3.86 -16.44
CA VAL A 213 -15.17 -3.57 -15.08
C VAL A 213 -16.39 -2.69 -15.21
N THR A 214 -17.41 -2.96 -14.40
CA THR A 214 -18.65 -2.16 -14.33
C THR A 214 -18.98 -1.82 -12.87
N GLU A 215 -20.01 -1.02 -12.66
CA GLU A 215 -20.52 -0.66 -11.33
C GLU A 215 -20.95 -1.89 -10.52
N ASP A 216 -21.40 -2.96 -11.20
CA ASP A 216 -21.85 -4.20 -10.59
C ASP A 216 -20.70 -5.18 -10.31
N THR A 217 -19.49 -4.88 -10.76
CA THR A 217 -18.31 -5.72 -10.48
C THR A 217 -18.10 -5.81 -8.98
N VAL A 218 -18.12 -7.03 -8.44
CA VAL A 218 -17.82 -7.28 -7.03
C VAL A 218 -16.34 -7.03 -6.79
N CYS A 219 -16.06 -6.19 -5.80
CA CYS A 219 -14.71 -5.80 -5.39
C CYS A 219 -14.54 -6.01 -3.88
N VAL A 220 -13.31 -5.91 -3.40
CA VAL A 220 -13.00 -5.99 -1.99
C VAL A 220 -12.25 -4.74 -1.53
N GLY A 221 -12.83 -4.03 -0.58
CA GLY A 221 -12.15 -2.95 0.13
C GLY A 221 -11.52 -3.47 1.40
N VAL A 222 -10.29 -3.06 1.68
CA VAL A 222 -9.60 -3.43 2.92
C VAL A 222 -9.01 -2.19 3.57
N ALA A 223 -8.95 -2.21 4.90
CA ALA A 223 -8.35 -1.14 5.68
C ALA A 223 -7.55 -1.72 6.85
N ARG A 224 -6.38 -1.15 7.10
CA ARG A 224 -5.53 -1.44 8.26
C ARG A 224 -5.24 -2.93 8.45
N LEU A 225 -4.91 -3.63 7.35
CA LEU A 225 -4.57 -5.05 7.42
C LEU A 225 -3.41 -5.28 8.40
N GLY A 226 -3.56 -6.29 9.25
CA GLY A 226 -2.60 -6.62 10.30
C GLY A 226 -2.82 -5.89 11.63
N ALA A 227 -3.65 -4.85 11.67
CA ALA A 227 -4.03 -4.18 12.92
C ALA A 227 -5.26 -4.85 13.56
N ASP A 228 -5.46 -4.67 14.87
CA ASP A 228 -6.60 -5.24 15.59
C ASP A 228 -7.94 -4.74 15.07
N ASP A 229 -7.97 -3.54 14.51
CA ASP A 229 -9.15 -2.90 13.94
C ASP A 229 -9.23 -3.03 12.40
N GLN A 230 -8.52 -4.01 11.81
CA GLN A 230 -8.62 -4.26 10.37
C GLN A 230 -10.06 -4.43 9.92
N LYS A 231 -10.37 -3.94 8.71
CA LYS A 231 -11.67 -4.12 8.08
C LYS A 231 -11.52 -4.69 6.68
N ILE A 232 -12.42 -5.59 6.32
CA ILE A 232 -12.57 -6.16 4.99
C ILE A 232 -14.04 -6.05 4.61
N CYS A 233 -14.32 -5.52 3.42
CA CYS A 233 -15.68 -5.37 2.90
C CYS A 233 -15.74 -5.84 1.45
N THR A 234 -16.57 -6.84 1.18
CA THR A 234 -16.90 -7.28 -0.18
C THR A 234 -18.21 -6.64 -0.62
N ALA A 235 -18.19 -5.87 -1.69
CA ALA A 235 -19.35 -5.17 -2.22
C ALA A 235 -19.18 -4.91 -3.72
N THR A 236 -20.26 -4.51 -4.41
CA THR A 236 -20.11 -4.01 -5.78
C THR A 236 -19.32 -2.71 -5.81
N LEU A 237 -18.73 -2.40 -6.95
CA LEU A 237 -17.98 -1.16 -7.10
C LEU A 237 -18.83 0.08 -6.74
N ALA A 238 -20.10 0.09 -7.19
CA ALA A 238 -21.04 1.16 -6.85
C ALA A 238 -21.32 1.25 -5.33
N GLN A 239 -21.43 0.12 -4.63
CA GLN A 239 -21.64 0.10 -3.19
C GLN A 239 -20.41 0.60 -2.42
N LEU A 240 -19.21 0.31 -2.92
CA LEU A 240 -17.95 0.76 -2.30
C LEU A 240 -17.80 2.29 -2.32
N VAL A 241 -18.43 3.00 -3.25
CA VAL A 241 -18.43 4.48 -3.30
C VAL A 241 -18.96 5.09 -1.99
N SER A 242 -19.90 4.44 -1.34
CA SER A 242 -20.48 4.89 -0.06
C SER A 242 -19.97 4.11 1.15
N CYS A 243 -19.00 3.22 0.97
CA CYS A 243 -18.48 2.38 2.05
C CYS A 243 -17.45 3.15 2.89
N ASP A 244 -17.68 3.24 4.19
CA ASP A 244 -16.72 3.81 5.15
C ASP A 244 -15.96 2.70 5.89
N LEU A 245 -14.68 2.55 5.57
CA LEU A 245 -13.77 1.63 6.25
C LEU A 245 -12.98 2.30 7.39
N GLY A 246 -13.23 3.58 7.65
CA GLY A 246 -12.58 4.33 8.73
C GLY A 246 -11.17 4.81 8.39
N ALA A 247 -10.29 4.80 9.37
CA ALA A 247 -8.92 5.32 9.26
C ALA A 247 -8.06 4.60 8.20
N PRO A 248 -7.04 5.27 7.65
CA PRO A 248 -6.11 4.67 6.69
C PRO A 248 -5.24 3.58 7.35
N LEU A 249 -4.48 2.78 6.56
CA LEU A 249 -4.40 2.78 5.10
C LEU A 249 -5.44 1.85 4.50
N HIS A 250 -5.92 2.21 3.32
CA HIS A 250 -6.85 1.39 2.55
C HIS A 250 -6.17 0.79 1.30
N SER A 251 -6.70 -0.34 0.83
CA SER A 251 -6.42 -0.91 -0.49
C SER A 251 -7.72 -1.44 -1.11
N LEU A 252 -7.74 -1.52 -2.42
CA LEU A 252 -8.87 -2.05 -3.19
C LEU A 252 -8.41 -3.28 -3.98
N ILE A 253 -9.24 -4.30 -4.06
CA ILE A 253 -9.00 -5.47 -4.89
C ILE A 253 -10.14 -5.61 -5.87
N VAL A 254 -9.78 -5.81 -7.14
CA VAL A 254 -10.73 -6.15 -8.20
C VAL A 254 -10.49 -7.61 -8.58
N PRO A 255 -11.39 -8.55 -8.22
CA PRO A 255 -11.23 -9.96 -8.53
C PRO A 255 -11.29 -10.23 -10.03
N GLY A 256 -10.52 -11.22 -10.47
CA GLY A 256 -10.67 -11.86 -11.77
C GLY A 256 -11.63 -13.05 -11.70
N LYS A 257 -11.24 -14.19 -12.31
CA LYS A 257 -12.02 -15.43 -12.20
C LYS A 257 -11.92 -15.98 -10.78
N LEU A 258 -13.06 -16.24 -10.16
CA LEU A 258 -13.14 -16.73 -8.78
C LEU A 258 -13.24 -18.27 -8.73
N HIS A 259 -12.49 -18.86 -7.81
CA HIS A 259 -12.68 -20.26 -7.40
C HIS A 259 -13.83 -20.33 -6.39
N PRO A 260 -14.61 -21.44 -6.30
CA PRO A 260 -15.71 -21.56 -5.33
C PRO A 260 -15.31 -21.26 -3.87
N LEU A 261 -14.13 -21.70 -3.43
CA LEU A 261 -13.63 -21.39 -2.08
C LEU A 261 -13.35 -19.89 -1.89
N GLU A 262 -12.92 -19.19 -2.92
CA GLU A 262 -12.74 -17.73 -2.87
C GLU A 262 -14.09 -17.02 -2.69
N VAL A 263 -15.12 -17.48 -3.40
CA VAL A 263 -16.48 -16.97 -3.25
C VAL A 263 -16.99 -17.17 -1.83
N ASP A 264 -16.79 -18.35 -1.26
CA ASP A 264 -17.19 -18.63 0.12
C ASP A 264 -16.46 -17.74 1.13
N MET A 265 -15.19 -17.50 0.93
CA MET A 265 -14.41 -16.56 1.76
C MET A 265 -14.91 -15.11 1.62
N LEU A 266 -15.17 -14.66 0.39
CA LEU A 266 -15.69 -13.31 0.16
C LEU A 266 -17.06 -13.08 0.82
N ARG A 267 -17.89 -14.12 0.90
CA ARG A 267 -19.20 -14.05 1.58
C ARG A 267 -19.07 -13.71 3.06
N LEU A 268 -17.98 -14.07 3.73
CA LEU A 268 -17.76 -13.74 5.16
C LEU A 268 -17.70 -12.22 5.40
N HIS A 269 -17.35 -11.45 4.39
CA HIS A 269 -17.18 -10.01 4.45
C HIS A 269 -18.13 -9.24 3.53
N ALA A 270 -19.13 -9.95 2.96
CA ALA A 270 -19.98 -9.38 1.94
C ALA A 270 -21.03 -8.44 2.52
N HIS A 271 -21.22 -7.30 1.86
CA HIS A 271 -22.41 -6.49 2.05
C HIS A 271 -23.65 -7.33 1.65
N PRO A 272 -24.77 -7.24 2.39
CA PRO A 272 -25.95 -8.08 2.12
C PRO A 272 -26.42 -8.09 0.67
N ASP A 273 -26.38 -6.92 0.00
CA ASP A 273 -26.80 -6.80 -1.38
C ASP A 273 -25.77 -7.36 -2.39
N ALA A 274 -24.50 -7.45 -2.03
CA ALA A 274 -23.45 -8.00 -2.89
C ALA A 274 -23.55 -9.51 -3.04
N LEU A 275 -24.19 -10.23 -2.10
CA LEU A 275 -24.36 -11.68 -2.16
C LEU A 275 -25.08 -12.15 -3.41
N ARG A 276 -26.00 -11.34 -3.95
CA ARG A 276 -26.71 -11.63 -5.20
C ARG A 276 -25.75 -11.70 -6.40
N HIS A 277 -24.77 -10.82 -6.44
CA HIS A 277 -23.75 -10.77 -7.48
C HIS A 277 -22.72 -11.90 -7.36
N LEU A 278 -22.39 -12.31 -6.12
CA LEU A 278 -21.52 -13.48 -5.88
C LEU A 278 -22.17 -14.80 -6.29
N ALA A 279 -23.48 -14.95 -6.13
CA ALA A 279 -24.20 -16.16 -6.55
C ALA A 279 -24.21 -16.39 -8.07
N ILE A 280 -24.11 -15.31 -8.87
CA ILE A 280 -24.02 -15.39 -10.33
C ILE A 280 -22.65 -15.90 -10.80
N VAL A 281 -21.60 -15.65 -10.03
CA VAL A 281 -20.23 -16.09 -10.36
C VAL A 281 -20.04 -17.58 -10.10
N ASP A 282 -20.75 -18.16 -9.13
CA ASP A 282 -20.73 -19.60 -8.83
C ASP A 282 -21.35 -20.46 -9.96
N SER A 283 -22.21 -19.90 -10.79
CA SER A 283 -22.99 -20.61 -11.82
C SER A 283 -22.36 -20.58 -13.22
N SER A 284 -21.20 -19.97 -13.36
CA SER A 284 -20.43 -19.89 -14.63
C SER A 284 -19.08 -20.62 -14.51
#